data_2a4f6c1699e86829efd08768352990dc
#
_entry.id   2a4f6c1699e86829efd08768352990dc
#
_cell.length_a   1.000
_cell.length_b   1.000
_cell.length_c   1.000
_cell.angle_alpha   90.00
_cell.angle_beta   90.00
_cell.angle_gamma   90.00
#
_symmetry.space_group_name_H-M   'P 1'
#
loop_
_entity.id
_entity.type
_entity.pdbx_description
1 polymer ?
#
loop_
_entity_poly.entity_id
_entity_poly.type
_entity_poly.pdbx_seq_one_letter_code
_entity_poly.pdbx_strand_id
1 'polypeptide(L)'
;IKMYIIFDMDGLMFDTEKVFIMAWDYAGEKIGIGKAGYMVYKTLGMNIVSSYNVWKEEFGDRYNQEELRKYTKYYSENTVPVKKGLYNLLNYLKENSCKMAVASSSPRWEVEKHLKDANIYEYFIGIVCGDMVQNSKPDPEIYLKACELLKANQSECYALEDSKNGLLSAYRAGCKPIMVPDLWQPDDEILNVIVGKYEDLDEVKAAFENIDV
;
A
#
# COMPACT_ATOMS: atom_id res chain seq x y z
N ILE A 1 -14.01 -1.77 22.78
CA ILE A 1 -13.47 -0.57 22.09
C ILE A 1 -13.70 -0.78 20.60
N LYS A 2 -14.35 0.16 19.89
CA LYS A 2 -14.47 0.12 18.44
C LYS A 2 -13.08 0.35 17.82
N MET A 3 -12.57 -0.64 17.10
CA MET A 3 -11.30 -0.55 16.38
C MET A 3 -11.56 -0.33 14.90
N TYR A 4 -10.82 0.60 14.30
CA TYR A 4 -10.89 0.92 12.88
C TYR A 4 -9.52 0.72 12.25
N ILE A 5 -9.45 -0.07 11.19
CA ILE A 5 -8.17 -0.40 10.55
C ILE A 5 -8.20 0.01 9.08
N ILE A 6 -7.19 0.75 8.67
CA ILE A 6 -6.98 1.15 7.29
C ILE A 6 -5.72 0.42 6.79
N PHE A 7 -5.87 -0.35 5.72
CA PHE A 7 -4.80 -1.11 5.11
C PHE A 7 -4.28 -0.39 3.87
N ASP A 8 -2.97 -0.21 3.78
CA ASP A 8 -2.34 -0.09 2.47
C ASP A 8 -2.44 -1.42 1.72
N MET A 9 -2.11 -1.45 0.42
CA MET A 9 -2.22 -2.65 -0.39
C MET A 9 -0.85 -3.18 -0.82
N ASP A 10 -0.11 -2.37 -1.58
CA ASP A 10 1.12 -2.80 -2.24
C ASP A 10 2.28 -2.93 -1.24
N GLY A 11 2.90 -4.10 -1.17
CA GLY A 11 3.94 -4.39 -0.18
C GLY A 11 3.42 -4.72 1.23
N LEU A 12 2.16 -4.40 1.55
CA LEU A 12 1.52 -4.71 2.83
C LEU A 12 0.62 -5.96 2.78
N MET A 13 -0.37 -5.96 1.90
CA MET A 13 -1.29 -7.10 1.73
C MET A 13 -0.81 -8.07 0.65
N PHE A 14 -0.13 -7.55 -0.38
CA PHE A 14 0.35 -8.30 -1.54
C PHE A 14 1.83 -8.04 -1.80
N ASP A 15 2.52 -9.06 -2.31
CA ASP A 15 3.94 -8.99 -2.72
C ASP A 15 4.11 -8.29 -4.09
N THR A 16 3.33 -7.24 -4.35
CA THR A 16 3.31 -6.50 -5.60
C THR A 16 4.65 -5.86 -5.93
N GLU A 17 5.33 -5.30 -4.93
CA GLU A 17 6.61 -4.62 -5.12
C GLU A 17 7.68 -5.54 -5.70
N LYS A 18 7.79 -6.78 -5.22
CA LYS A 18 8.71 -7.78 -5.77
C LYS A 18 8.35 -8.22 -7.17
N VAL A 19 7.05 -8.34 -7.47
CA VAL A 19 6.57 -8.62 -8.83
C VAL A 19 6.94 -7.47 -9.77
N PHE A 20 6.78 -6.22 -9.33
CA PHE A 20 7.12 -5.04 -10.13
C PHE A 20 8.62 -4.91 -10.38
N ILE A 21 9.50 -5.28 -9.46
CA ILE A 21 10.95 -5.32 -9.71
C ILE A 21 11.24 -6.16 -10.96
N MET A 22 10.73 -7.38 -11.02
CA MET A 22 10.93 -8.27 -12.17
C MET A 22 10.22 -7.77 -13.43
N ALA A 23 8.99 -7.28 -13.29
CA ALA A 23 8.21 -6.77 -14.40
C ALA A 23 8.84 -5.53 -15.04
N TRP A 24 9.39 -4.62 -14.24
CA TRP A 24 10.05 -3.42 -14.74
C TRP A 24 11.44 -3.68 -15.31
N ASP A 25 12.16 -4.69 -14.81
CA ASP A 25 13.38 -5.18 -15.46
C ASP A 25 13.06 -5.68 -16.86
N TYR A 26 12.06 -6.55 -16.99
CA TYR A 26 11.62 -7.08 -18.28
C TYR A 26 11.12 -5.97 -19.22
N ALA A 27 10.22 -5.11 -18.74
CA ALA A 27 9.64 -4.04 -19.54
C ALA A 27 10.70 -3.01 -19.98
N GLY A 28 11.62 -2.65 -19.08
CA GLY A 28 12.70 -1.70 -19.36
C GLY A 28 13.65 -2.18 -20.45
N GLU A 29 14.00 -3.46 -20.45
CA GLU A 29 14.78 -4.07 -21.54
C GLU A 29 14.02 -4.02 -22.87
N LYS A 30 12.70 -4.26 -22.87
CA LYS A 30 11.87 -4.21 -24.08
C LYS A 30 11.77 -2.83 -24.70
N ILE A 31 11.73 -1.78 -23.89
CA ILE A 31 11.65 -0.39 -24.38
C ILE A 31 13.02 0.29 -24.54
N GLY A 32 14.11 -0.42 -24.27
CA GLY A 32 15.48 0.05 -24.52
C GLY A 32 16.05 0.98 -23.43
N ILE A 33 15.47 1.02 -22.23
CA ILE A 33 16.04 1.78 -21.09
C ILE A 33 16.91 0.92 -20.16
N GLY A 34 16.98 -0.38 -20.42
CA GLY A 34 17.69 -1.37 -19.59
C GLY A 34 16.87 -1.83 -18.38
N LYS A 35 17.50 -2.58 -17.49
CA LYS A 35 16.84 -3.05 -16.26
C LYS A 35 16.41 -1.88 -15.40
N ALA A 36 15.10 -1.78 -15.14
CA ALA A 36 14.49 -0.67 -14.45
C ALA A 36 13.76 -1.06 -13.15
N GLY A 37 13.92 -2.30 -12.68
CA GLY A 37 13.28 -2.79 -11.45
C GLY A 37 13.67 -2.00 -10.19
N TYR A 38 14.88 -1.41 -10.16
CA TYR A 38 15.30 -0.53 -9.06
C TYR A 38 14.43 0.72 -8.88
N MET A 39 13.66 1.09 -9.91
CA MET A 39 12.73 2.22 -9.82
C MET A 39 11.62 1.99 -8.80
N VAL A 40 11.33 0.73 -8.43
CA VAL A 40 10.41 0.41 -7.33
C VAL A 40 10.83 1.13 -6.06
N TYR A 41 12.12 1.08 -5.70
CA TYR A 41 12.63 1.75 -4.49
C TYR A 41 12.52 3.28 -4.54
N LYS A 42 12.55 3.87 -5.74
CA LYS A 42 12.41 5.33 -5.93
C LYS A 42 10.95 5.80 -5.91
N THR A 43 10.00 4.88 -6.13
CA THR A 43 8.58 5.22 -6.31
C THR A 43 7.66 4.57 -5.29
N LEU A 44 8.21 3.96 -4.22
CA LEU A 44 7.44 3.34 -3.14
C LEU A 44 6.37 4.28 -2.58
N GLY A 45 5.13 3.80 -2.52
CA GLY A 45 3.99 4.54 -1.99
C GLY A 45 3.50 5.71 -2.84
N MET A 46 4.07 5.94 -4.03
CA MET A 46 3.64 6.99 -4.96
C MET A 46 2.50 6.51 -5.86
N ASN A 47 1.62 7.44 -6.24
CA ASN A 47 0.66 7.18 -7.31
C ASN A 47 1.31 7.32 -8.70
N ILE A 48 0.57 6.95 -9.75
CA ILE A 48 1.04 6.99 -11.15
C ILE A 48 1.52 8.38 -11.58
N VAL A 49 0.82 9.44 -11.16
CA VAL A 49 1.16 10.83 -11.56
C VAL A 49 2.46 11.27 -10.90
N SER A 50 2.62 11.02 -9.62
CA SER A 50 3.85 11.38 -8.87
C SER A 50 5.04 10.56 -9.34
N SER A 51 4.87 9.26 -9.59
CA SER A 51 5.94 8.40 -10.09
C SER A 51 6.39 8.76 -11.50
N TYR A 52 5.48 9.26 -12.36
CA TYR A 52 5.83 9.67 -13.73
C TYR A 52 6.99 10.66 -13.78
N ASN A 53 7.00 11.66 -12.91
CA ASN A 53 8.07 12.67 -12.85
C ASN A 53 9.42 12.04 -12.48
N VAL A 54 9.42 11.09 -11.53
CA VAL A 54 10.63 10.36 -11.12
C VAL A 54 11.19 9.52 -12.29
N TRP A 55 10.31 8.85 -13.04
CA TRP A 55 10.70 8.11 -14.24
C TRP A 55 11.25 9.02 -15.35
N LYS A 56 10.62 10.19 -15.56
CA LYS A 56 11.08 11.19 -16.54
C LYS A 56 12.42 11.79 -16.17
N GLU A 57 12.66 12.05 -14.88
CA GLU A 57 13.94 12.52 -14.37
C GLU A 57 15.06 11.50 -14.62
N GLU A 58 14.80 10.21 -14.39
CA GLU A 58 15.79 9.14 -14.54
C GLU A 58 16.14 8.83 -16.00
N PHE A 59 15.14 8.75 -16.88
CA PHE A 59 15.32 8.26 -18.26
C PHE A 59 15.11 9.30 -19.35
N GLY A 60 14.62 10.50 -19.01
CA GLY A 60 14.35 11.57 -19.98
C GLY A 60 13.39 11.14 -21.08
N ASP A 61 13.75 11.46 -22.32
CA ASP A 61 12.92 11.17 -23.50
C ASP A 61 12.88 9.67 -23.87
N ARG A 62 13.77 8.85 -23.30
CA ARG A 62 13.74 7.39 -23.49
C ARG A 62 12.59 6.73 -22.71
N TYR A 63 12.00 7.43 -21.72
CA TYR A 63 10.87 6.91 -20.96
C TYR A 63 9.57 7.04 -21.74
N ASN A 64 8.97 5.92 -22.05
CA ASN A 64 7.63 5.81 -22.62
C ASN A 64 6.73 5.04 -21.66
N GLN A 65 5.85 5.76 -20.95
CA GLN A 65 4.98 5.19 -19.93
C GLN A 65 4.00 4.15 -20.50
N GLU A 66 3.45 4.41 -21.67
CA GLU A 66 2.47 3.52 -22.31
C GLU A 66 3.12 2.18 -22.70
N GLU A 67 4.26 2.23 -23.35
CA GLU A 67 5.02 1.03 -23.71
C GLU A 67 5.51 0.27 -22.49
N LEU A 68 6.03 0.97 -21.46
CA LEU A 68 6.44 0.34 -20.21
C LEU A 68 5.27 -0.42 -19.59
N ARG A 69 4.10 0.22 -19.47
CA ARG A 69 2.89 -0.39 -18.90
C ARG A 69 2.43 -1.62 -19.67
N LYS A 70 2.49 -1.60 -20.99
CA LYS A 70 2.13 -2.74 -21.85
C LYS A 70 2.94 -3.99 -21.50
N TYR A 71 4.27 -3.85 -21.40
CA TYR A 71 5.15 -4.98 -21.07
C TYR A 71 5.09 -5.37 -19.58
N THR A 72 4.92 -4.40 -18.68
CA THR A 72 4.70 -4.64 -17.26
C THR A 72 3.44 -5.47 -17.06
N LYS A 73 2.32 -5.08 -17.69
CA LYS A 73 1.06 -5.80 -17.61
C LYS A 73 1.20 -7.25 -18.12
N TYR A 74 1.86 -7.43 -19.27
CA TYR A 74 2.10 -8.77 -19.80
C TYR A 74 2.85 -9.66 -18.81
N TYR A 75 3.82 -9.11 -18.07
CA TYR A 75 4.59 -9.87 -17.09
C TYR A 75 3.79 -10.13 -15.80
N SER A 76 2.99 -9.18 -15.34
CA SER A 76 2.28 -9.18 -14.06
C SER A 76 0.83 -9.70 -14.11
N GLU A 77 0.41 -10.32 -15.23
CA GLU A 77 -0.96 -10.83 -15.38
C GLU A 77 -1.33 -12.01 -14.46
N ASN A 78 -0.33 -12.61 -13.78
CA ASN A 78 -0.55 -13.68 -12.84
C ASN A 78 -1.02 -13.15 -11.47
N THR A 79 -1.67 -14.03 -10.69
CA THR A 79 -2.08 -13.74 -9.31
C THR A 79 -0.88 -13.33 -8.47
N VAL A 80 -0.95 -12.17 -7.84
CA VAL A 80 0.09 -11.68 -6.93
C VAL A 80 -0.03 -12.41 -5.59
N PRO A 81 1.08 -12.93 -5.03
CA PRO A 81 1.05 -13.59 -3.73
C PRO A 81 0.59 -12.65 -2.61
N VAL A 82 -0.19 -13.17 -1.68
CA VAL A 82 -0.55 -12.45 -0.45
C VAL A 82 0.59 -12.49 0.56
N LYS A 83 0.69 -11.45 1.37
CA LYS A 83 1.67 -11.36 2.46
C LYS A 83 1.28 -12.29 3.61
N LYS A 84 2.29 -12.79 4.32
CA LYS A 84 2.11 -13.67 5.48
C LYS A 84 1.20 -13.05 6.53
N GLY A 85 0.26 -13.83 7.03
CA GLY A 85 -0.66 -13.43 8.11
C GLY A 85 -1.90 -12.66 7.64
N LEU A 86 -2.02 -12.30 6.34
CA LEU A 86 -3.13 -11.48 5.85
C LEU A 86 -4.50 -12.07 6.23
N TYR A 87 -4.76 -13.32 5.88
CA TYR A 87 -6.05 -13.96 6.15
C TYR A 87 -6.31 -14.13 7.65
N ASN A 88 -5.27 -14.45 8.43
CA ASN A 88 -5.40 -14.59 9.88
C ASN A 88 -5.81 -13.27 10.53
N LEU A 89 -5.17 -12.16 10.13
CA LEU A 89 -5.49 -10.82 10.64
C LEU A 89 -6.89 -10.39 10.22
N LEU A 90 -7.26 -10.54 8.95
CA LEU A 90 -8.58 -10.15 8.45
C LEU A 90 -9.71 -10.92 9.15
N ASN A 91 -9.56 -12.23 9.33
CA ASN A 91 -10.54 -13.05 10.05
C ASN A 91 -10.69 -12.60 11.50
N TYR A 92 -9.57 -12.41 12.21
CA TYR A 92 -9.58 -11.90 13.59
C TYR A 92 -10.30 -10.56 13.70
N LEU A 93 -9.99 -9.61 12.83
CA LEU A 93 -10.62 -8.28 12.85
C LEU A 93 -12.13 -8.36 12.56
N LYS A 94 -12.53 -9.22 11.64
CA LYS A 94 -13.94 -9.45 11.31
C LYS A 94 -14.70 -10.08 12.48
N GLU A 95 -14.14 -11.10 13.12
CA GLU A 95 -14.72 -11.76 14.28
C GLU A 95 -14.91 -10.79 15.47
N ASN A 96 -14.01 -9.82 15.61
CA ASN A 96 -14.08 -8.76 16.61
C ASN A 96 -14.87 -7.51 16.16
N SER A 97 -15.63 -7.61 15.07
CA SER A 97 -16.47 -6.52 14.55
C SER A 97 -15.72 -5.22 14.24
N CYS A 98 -14.41 -5.32 13.96
CA CYS A 98 -13.59 -4.20 13.53
C CYS A 98 -14.00 -3.76 12.13
N LYS A 99 -14.06 -2.45 11.89
CA LYS A 99 -14.33 -1.90 10.57
C LYS A 99 -13.02 -1.68 9.83
N MET A 100 -12.98 -2.15 8.58
CA MET A 100 -11.79 -2.13 7.74
C MET A 100 -12.02 -1.35 6.44
N ALA A 101 -11.02 -0.59 6.01
CA ALA A 101 -10.97 0.06 4.70
C ALA A 101 -9.58 -0.10 4.08
N VAL A 102 -9.49 0.09 2.77
CA VAL A 102 -8.21 0.13 2.03
C VAL A 102 -7.90 1.56 1.62
N ALA A 103 -6.63 1.97 1.74
CA ALA A 103 -6.09 3.24 1.27
C ALA A 103 -4.83 2.97 0.43
N SER A 104 -4.98 2.78 -0.88
CA SER A 104 -3.91 2.44 -1.82
C SER A 104 -3.63 3.57 -2.81
N SER A 105 -2.36 3.81 -3.12
CA SER A 105 -1.94 4.73 -4.19
C SER A 105 -2.20 4.18 -5.60
N SER A 106 -2.51 2.89 -5.73
CA SER A 106 -2.87 2.25 -7.00
C SER A 106 -4.25 2.68 -7.50
N PRO A 107 -4.53 2.59 -8.81
CA PRO A 107 -5.84 2.92 -9.36
C PRO A 107 -6.90 1.91 -8.93
N ARG A 108 -8.16 2.37 -8.88
CA ARG A 108 -9.29 1.59 -8.37
C ARG A 108 -9.43 0.20 -9.01
N TRP A 109 -9.32 0.11 -10.33
CA TRP A 109 -9.48 -1.16 -11.05
C TRP A 109 -8.46 -2.22 -10.61
N GLU A 110 -7.24 -1.78 -10.27
CA GLU A 110 -6.16 -2.66 -9.83
C GLU A 110 -6.39 -3.13 -8.38
N VAL A 111 -6.76 -2.20 -7.50
CA VAL A 111 -7.13 -2.51 -6.11
C VAL A 111 -8.28 -3.51 -6.07
N GLU A 112 -9.37 -3.24 -6.80
CA GLU A 112 -10.51 -4.16 -6.87
C GLU A 112 -10.12 -5.54 -7.40
N LYS A 113 -9.27 -5.59 -8.43
CA LYS A 113 -8.79 -6.84 -9.00
C LYS A 113 -8.05 -7.68 -7.95
N HIS A 114 -7.05 -7.10 -7.28
CA HIS A 114 -6.26 -7.83 -6.28
C HIS A 114 -7.11 -8.32 -5.11
N LEU A 115 -8.00 -7.48 -4.59
CA LEU A 115 -8.88 -7.86 -3.48
C LEU A 115 -9.85 -8.98 -3.86
N LYS A 116 -10.39 -8.96 -5.10
CA LYS A 116 -11.31 -10.00 -5.61
C LYS A 116 -10.56 -11.30 -5.90
N ASP A 117 -9.39 -11.23 -6.53
CA ASP A 117 -8.56 -12.41 -6.81
C ASP A 117 -8.16 -13.16 -5.54
N ALA A 118 -7.92 -12.42 -4.45
CA ALA A 118 -7.61 -12.99 -3.14
C ALA A 118 -8.86 -13.36 -2.30
N ASN A 119 -10.08 -13.13 -2.80
CA ASN A 119 -11.35 -13.34 -2.10
C ASN A 119 -11.46 -12.56 -0.77
N ILE A 120 -10.93 -11.34 -0.72
CA ILE A 120 -10.96 -10.50 0.50
C ILE A 120 -11.71 -9.18 0.33
N TYR A 121 -12.27 -8.90 -0.84
CA TYR A 121 -12.98 -7.64 -1.12
C TYR A 121 -14.09 -7.34 -0.09
N GLU A 122 -14.86 -8.35 0.29
CA GLU A 122 -15.99 -8.24 1.21
C GLU A 122 -15.60 -8.02 2.69
N TYR A 123 -14.31 -8.05 3.03
CA TYR A 123 -13.84 -7.69 4.38
C TYR A 123 -13.85 -6.19 4.62
N PHE A 124 -13.78 -5.40 3.54
CA PHE A 124 -13.63 -3.95 3.61
C PHE A 124 -14.96 -3.23 3.38
N ILE A 125 -15.23 -2.20 4.19
CA ILE A 125 -16.40 -1.32 4.00
C ILE A 125 -16.29 -0.57 2.67
N GLY A 126 -15.06 -0.28 2.25
CA GLY A 126 -14.76 0.33 0.97
C GLY A 126 -13.27 0.60 0.79
N ILE A 127 -12.96 1.19 -0.34
CA ILE A 127 -11.60 1.46 -0.80
C ILE A 127 -11.44 2.93 -1.17
N VAL A 128 -10.30 3.53 -0.84
CA VAL A 128 -9.85 4.83 -1.33
C VAL A 128 -8.59 4.61 -2.13
N CYS A 129 -8.59 5.01 -3.40
CA CYS A 129 -7.57 4.69 -4.38
C CYS A 129 -6.85 5.95 -4.89
N GLY A 130 -5.70 5.77 -5.53
CA GLY A 130 -4.87 6.86 -6.01
C GLY A 130 -5.56 7.79 -7.03
N ASP A 131 -6.52 7.27 -7.79
CA ASP A 131 -7.36 8.03 -8.74
C ASP A 131 -8.57 8.73 -8.09
N MET A 132 -8.73 8.61 -6.77
CA MET A 132 -9.80 9.25 -5.98
C MET A 132 -9.29 10.43 -5.15
N VAL A 133 -8.01 10.76 -5.20
CA VAL A 133 -7.35 11.84 -4.46
C VAL A 133 -6.66 12.82 -5.40
N GLN A 134 -6.52 14.07 -4.97
CA GLN A 134 -5.77 15.08 -5.70
C GLN A 134 -4.28 15.01 -5.38
N ASN A 135 -3.96 14.79 -4.11
CA ASN A 135 -2.59 14.74 -3.61
C ASN A 135 -2.26 13.31 -3.17
N SER A 136 -1.12 12.79 -3.68
CA SER A 136 -0.63 11.47 -3.32
C SER A 136 0.08 11.47 -1.95
N LYS A 137 0.25 10.28 -1.35
CA LYS A 137 1.13 10.08 -0.19
C LYS A 137 2.49 10.75 -0.46
N PRO A 138 3.07 11.52 0.46
CA PRO A 138 2.77 11.61 1.90
C PRO A 138 1.72 12.68 2.29
N ASP A 139 0.92 13.22 1.36
CA ASP A 139 -0.23 14.05 1.71
C ASP A 139 -1.27 13.22 2.49
N PRO A 140 -1.92 13.77 3.53
CA PRO A 140 -2.87 13.02 4.35
C PRO A 140 -4.21 12.69 3.65
N GLU A 141 -4.50 13.24 2.47
CA GLU A 141 -5.81 13.20 1.84
C GLU A 141 -6.41 11.79 1.77
N ILE A 142 -5.63 10.79 1.38
CA ILE A 142 -6.12 9.42 1.19
C ILE A 142 -6.58 8.79 2.52
N TYR A 143 -5.86 9.04 3.61
CA TYR A 143 -6.22 8.53 4.93
C TYR A 143 -7.38 9.29 5.56
N LEU A 144 -7.48 10.61 5.34
CA LEU A 144 -8.64 11.41 5.76
C LEU A 144 -9.91 10.88 5.11
N LYS A 145 -9.89 10.63 3.79
CA LYS A 145 -11.03 10.03 3.07
C LYS A 145 -11.36 8.61 3.57
N ALA A 146 -10.36 7.80 3.92
CA ALA A 146 -10.59 6.48 4.49
C ALA A 146 -11.25 6.55 5.89
N CYS A 147 -10.86 7.52 6.74
CA CYS A 147 -11.52 7.76 8.01
C CYS A 147 -12.98 8.20 7.84
N GLU A 148 -13.27 9.08 6.87
CA GLU A 148 -14.63 9.48 6.53
C GLU A 148 -15.48 8.28 6.08
N LEU A 149 -14.92 7.42 5.24
CA LEU A 149 -15.57 6.19 4.77
C LEU A 149 -15.93 5.26 5.94
N LEU A 150 -15.04 5.14 6.91
CA LEU A 150 -15.24 4.35 8.14
C LEU A 150 -16.19 5.03 9.13
N LYS A 151 -16.48 6.32 8.96
CA LYS A 151 -17.20 7.18 9.91
C LYS A 151 -16.54 7.13 11.29
N ALA A 152 -15.23 7.32 11.31
CA ALA A 152 -14.38 7.25 12.49
C ALA A 152 -13.54 8.53 12.64
N ASN A 153 -13.20 8.87 13.90
CA ASN A 153 -12.19 9.88 14.15
C ASN A 153 -10.80 9.33 13.77
N GLN A 154 -9.94 10.15 13.26
CA GLN A 154 -8.60 9.77 12.81
C GLN A 154 -7.79 9.10 13.94
N SER A 155 -7.87 9.66 15.15
CA SER A 155 -7.18 9.13 16.34
C SER A 155 -7.64 7.74 16.80
N GLU A 156 -8.77 7.25 16.27
CA GLU A 156 -9.31 5.91 16.54
C GLU A 156 -8.89 4.90 15.46
N CYS A 157 -8.27 5.38 14.36
CA CYS A 157 -7.89 4.56 13.21
C CYS A 157 -6.42 4.14 13.29
N TYR A 158 -6.16 2.83 13.19
CA TYR A 158 -4.84 2.30 12.91
C TYR A 158 -4.64 2.23 11.39
N ALA A 159 -3.46 2.62 10.93
CA ALA A 159 -3.07 2.55 9.52
C ALA A 159 -1.89 1.57 9.39
N LEU A 160 -2.09 0.47 8.65
CA LEU A 160 -1.05 -0.52 8.39
C LEU A 160 -0.36 -0.18 7.07
N GLU A 161 0.96 -0.06 7.09
CA GLU A 161 1.77 0.46 5.99
C GLU A 161 3.17 -0.16 5.97
N ASP A 162 3.78 -0.20 4.78
CA ASP A 162 5.16 -0.67 4.55
C ASP A 162 6.10 0.46 4.13
N SER A 163 5.57 1.58 3.61
CA SER A 163 6.34 2.65 2.96
C SER A 163 6.46 3.92 3.80
N LYS A 164 7.58 4.65 3.63
CA LYS A 164 7.80 5.95 4.27
C LYS A 164 6.68 6.94 3.95
N ASN A 165 6.34 7.09 2.67
CA ASN A 165 5.31 8.03 2.24
C ASN A 165 3.94 7.69 2.82
N GLY A 166 3.59 6.41 2.90
CA GLY A 166 2.33 5.98 3.49
C GLY A 166 2.25 6.21 4.99
N LEU A 167 3.32 5.89 5.73
CA LEU A 167 3.40 6.12 7.18
C LEU A 167 3.29 7.61 7.52
N LEU A 168 3.98 8.48 6.78
CA LEU A 168 3.88 9.93 6.96
C LEU A 168 2.47 10.45 6.60
N SER A 169 1.85 9.91 5.55
CA SER A 169 0.49 10.26 5.16
C SER A 169 -0.51 9.94 6.27
N ALA A 170 -0.44 8.72 6.82
CA ALA A 170 -1.28 8.28 7.93
C ALA A 170 -1.06 9.13 9.20
N TYR A 171 0.20 9.39 9.55
CA TYR A 171 0.54 10.25 10.69
C TYR A 171 -0.01 11.66 10.55
N ARG A 172 0.19 12.28 9.38
CA ARG A 172 -0.32 13.63 9.07
C ARG A 172 -1.84 13.71 9.07
N ALA A 173 -2.51 12.61 8.74
CA ALA A 173 -3.97 12.49 8.85
C ALA A 173 -4.44 12.39 10.31
N GLY A 174 -3.55 12.15 11.27
CA GLY A 174 -3.90 11.95 12.68
C GLY A 174 -4.24 10.51 13.04
N CYS A 175 -3.97 9.56 12.13
CA CYS A 175 -4.09 8.13 12.41
C CYS A 175 -2.94 7.60 13.26
N LYS A 176 -3.02 6.34 13.67
CA LYS A 176 -1.99 5.59 14.38
C LYS A 176 -1.24 4.68 13.41
N PRO A 177 -0.09 5.10 12.84
CA PRO A 177 0.62 4.29 11.86
C PRO A 177 1.29 3.09 12.51
N ILE A 178 1.11 1.92 11.91
CA ILE A 178 1.83 0.68 12.23
C ILE A 178 2.62 0.28 10.99
N MET A 179 3.91 0.06 11.16
CA MET A 179 4.78 -0.36 10.09
C MET A 179 4.93 -1.88 10.03
N VAL A 180 4.75 -2.43 8.83
CA VAL A 180 5.12 -3.81 8.47
C VAL A 180 6.09 -3.71 7.30
N PRO A 181 7.42 -3.70 7.55
CA PRO A 181 8.41 -3.46 6.50
C PRO A 181 8.37 -4.52 5.40
N ASP A 182 8.52 -4.08 4.14
CA ASP A 182 8.76 -4.95 3.00
C ASP A 182 10.15 -4.66 2.40
N LEU A 183 10.26 -3.73 1.45
CA LEU A 183 11.52 -3.41 0.77
C LEU A 183 12.37 -2.36 1.49
N TRP A 184 11.78 -1.63 2.43
CA TRP A 184 12.43 -0.51 3.11
C TRP A 184 12.35 -0.65 4.63
N GLN A 185 13.41 -0.23 5.32
CA GLN A 185 13.48 -0.20 6.79
C GLN A 185 13.33 1.24 7.29
N PRO A 186 12.69 1.46 8.46
CA PRO A 186 12.42 2.80 8.97
C PRO A 186 13.70 3.52 9.37
N ASP A 187 13.73 4.81 9.07
CA ASP A 187 14.70 5.76 9.63
C ASP A 187 14.17 6.37 10.93
N ASP A 188 15.00 7.23 11.57
CA ASP A 188 14.64 7.86 12.85
C ASP A 188 13.39 8.75 12.75
N GLU A 189 13.14 9.37 11.60
CA GLU A 189 11.92 10.16 11.37
C GLU A 189 10.68 9.27 11.51
N ILE A 190 10.70 8.10 10.89
CA ILE A 190 9.57 7.17 10.91
C ILE A 190 9.42 6.50 12.28
N LEU A 191 10.51 6.13 12.92
CA LEU A 191 10.47 5.54 14.27
C LEU A 191 9.80 6.46 15.29
N ASN A 192 9.87 7.78 15.09
CA ASN A 192 9.22 8.77 15.96
C ASN A 192 7.73 8.96 15.72
N VAL A 193 7.18 8.51 14.58
CA VAL A 193 5.77 8.74 14.22
C VAL A 193 4.91 7.47 14.23
N ILE A 194 5.52 6.28 14.18
CA ILE A 194 4.79 5.01 14.22
C ILE A 194 4.45 4.61 15.66
N VAL A 195 3.32 3.93 15.83
CA VAL A 195 2.89 3.38 17.14
C VAL A 195 3.29 1.92 17.32
N GLY A 196 3.77 1.27 16.28
CA GLY A 196 4.29 -0.10 16.30
C GLY A 196 5.00 -0.46 15.00
N LYS A 197 5.93 -1.43 15.11
CA LYS A 197 6.62 -2.06 13.99
C LYS A 197 6.61 -3.56 14.21
N TYR A 198 6.19 -4.31 13.20
CA TYR A 198 6.04 -5.76 13.24
C TYR A 198 6.62 -6.38 11.96
N GLU A 199 7.12 -7.61 12.05
CA GLU A 199 7.74 -8.30 10.91
C GLU A 199 6.73 -8.76 9.85
N ASP A 200 5.50 -9.09 10.29
CA ASP A 200 4.42 -9.54 9.41
C ASP A 200 3.03 -9.28 10.02
N LEU A 201 1.98 -9.62 9.28
CA LEU A 201 0.61 -9.39 9.73
C LEU A 201 0.13 -10.38 10.81
N ASP A 202 0.81 -11.51 11.02
CA ASP A 202 0.55 -12.39 12.16
C ASP A 202 1.01 -11.74 13.47
N GLU A 203 2.15 -11.02 13.46
CA GLU A 203 2.60 -10.25 14.61
C GLU A 203 1.69 -9.05 14.91
N VAL A 204 1.19 -8.38 13.86
CA VAL A 204 0.17 -7.31 14.03
C VAL A 204 -1.08 -7.88 14.71
N LYS A 205 -1.54 -9.06 14.27
CA LYS A 205 -2.68 -9.74 14.89
C LYS A 205 -2.41 -10.00 16.37
N ALA A 206 -1.25 -10.58 16.71
CA ALA A 206 -0.86 -10.86 18.08
C ALA A 206 -0.81 -9.59 18.95
N ALA A 207 -0.36 -8.46 18.38
CA ALA A 207 -0.37 -7.18 19.08
C ALA A 207 -1.80 -6.69 19.36
N PHE A 208 -2.71 -6.82 18.41
CA PHE A 208 -4.11 -6.43 18.61
C PHE A 208 -4.84 -7.34 19.60
N GLU A 209 -4.49 -8.61 19.70
CA GLU A 209 -5.02 -9.54 20.73
C GLU A 209 -4.64 -9.12 22.16
N ASN A 210 -3.51 -8.41 22.32
CA ASN A 210 -3.03 -7.92 23.62
C ASN A 210 -3.54 -6.50 23.96
N ILE A 211 -4.19 -5.81 23.03
CA ILE A 211 -4.91 -4.58 23.33
C ILE A 211 -6.26 -5.03 23.88
N ASP A 212 -6.48 -4.88 25.21
CA ASP A 212 -7.76 -5.20 25.85
C ASP A 212 -8.92 -4.54 25.08
N VAL A 213 -9.70 -5.36 24.40
CA VAL A 213 -10.89 -4.98 23.65
C VAL A 213 -12.10 -4.95 24.55
#